data_d50ef421bdf14bf63f25a9a4ca3a65a8
#
_entry.id   d50ef421bdf14bf63f25a9a4ca3a65a8
#
_cell.length_a   1.000
_cell.length_b   1.000
_cell.length_c   1.000
_cell.angle_alpha   90.00
_cell.angle_beta   90.00
_cell.angle_gamma   90.00
#
_symmetry.space_group_name_H-M   'P 1'
#
loop_
_entity.id
_entity.type
_entity.pdbx_description
1 polymer ?
#
loop_
_entity_poly.entity_id
_entity_poly.type
_entity_poly.pdbx_seq_one_letter_code
_entity_poly.pdbx_strand_id
1 'polypeptide(L)'
;SRGLGDVYKRQDQLSDEELDRRIEEYAVYARVQPEHKVRIVDAWKRKGRITAMTGDGVNDAPSIKRADIGIGMGITGTDVTKNVADMVLADDNFATIIAAVEEGRRIYDNIRKAIQFLLASNLAEVLSIFCATLMGFTILNPVHLLWINLVTDCFPALALGLEKAESDIMRRRPRDPSDGIFAGGLGFDVLYQGVLVTALTLAAFFIGERFETGHWAFMNIAQCEQGMTMAFLTMSMCEIFHSFNMRSQRGSVIKMSLRGSHNLPLFGAMVASLVLTTAVIEIPFLANAFGFTPIGFAEYATSLALAFSIIPIVEIIKAVQRAAAKRKASR
;
A
#
# COMPACT_ATOMS: atom_id res chain seq x y z
N SER A 1 -39.46 -2.08 28.58
CA SER A 1 -38.69 -2.76 29.65
C SER A 1 -39.04 -4.22 29.89
N ARG A 2 -40.11 -4.77 29.28
CA ARG A 2 -40.51 -6.16 29.49
C ARG A 2 -39.59 -7.23 28.87
N GLY A 3 -38.76 -6.88 27.89
CA GLY A 3 -37.82 -7.83 27.24
C GLY A 3 -36.46 -7.95 27.89
N LEU A 4 -36.00 -6.92 28.61
CA LEU A 4 -34.61 -6.85 29.16
C LEU A 4 -34.47 -7.71 30.45
N GLY A 5 -35.53 -7.91 31.23
CA GLY A 5 -35.52 -8.73 32.44
C GLY A 5 -35.39 -10.23 32.19
N ASP A 6 -35.87 -10.71 31.05
CA ASP A 6 -35.80 -12.13 30.67
C ASP A 6 -34.44 -12.53 30.12
N VAL A 7 -33.70 -11.58 29.51
CA VAL A 7 -32.34 -11.81 29.01
C VAL A 7 -31.33 -11.98 30.16
N TYR A 8 -31.51 -11.23 31.26
CA TYR A 8 -30.65 -11.30 32.44
C TYR A 8 -30.70 -12.65 33.16
N LYS A 9 -31.90 -13.17 33.38
CA LYS A 9 -32.08 -14.50 34.04
C LYS A 9 -31.65 -15.67 33.17
N ARG A 10 -31.61 -15.50 31.85
CA ARG A 10 -31.23 -16.55 30.91
C ARG A 10 -29.71 -16.66 30.71
N GLN A 11 -28.95 -15.62 30.92
CA GLN A 11 -27.48 -15.66 30.68
C GLN A 11 -26.72 -16.57 31.63
N ASP A 12 -27.13 -16.62 32.93
CA ASP A 12 -26.54 -17.52 33.93
C ASP A 12 -26.88 -18.99 33.67
N GLN A 13 -27.89 -19.26 32.87
CA GLN A 13 -28.41 -20.60 32.56
C GLN A 13 -28.01 -21.08 31.16
N LEU A 14 -27.49 -20.20 30.28
CA LEU A 14 -27.07 -20.58 28.93
C LEU A 14 -25.69 -21.24 28.95
N SER A 15 -25.60 -22.42 28.36
CA SER A 15 -24.29 -23.01 28.06
C SER A 15 -23.55 -22.18 27.02
N ASP A 16 -22.23 -22.35 26.90
CA ASP A 16 -21.44 -21.65 25.92
C ASP A 16 -21.87 -21.98 24.48
N GLU A 17 -22.26 -23.23 24.23
CA GLU A 17 -22.78 -23.68 22.93
C GLU A 17 -24.12 -23.03 22.58
N GLU A 18 -24.98 -22.82 23.56
CA GLU A 18 -26.27 -22.16 23.36
C GLU A 18 -26.09 -20.65 23.16
N LEU A 19 -25.18 -20.02 23.93
CA LEU A 19 -24.81 -18.63 23.73
C LEU A 19 -24.23 -18.43 22.32
N ASP A 20 -23.33 -19.29 21.85
CA ASP A 20 -22.74 -19.22 20.52
C ASP A 20 -23.78 -19.32 19.42
N ARG A 21 -24.81 -20.19 19.59
CA ARG A 21 -25.88 -20.30 18.60
C ARG A 21 -26.71 -19.03 18.49
N ARG A 22 -26.98 -18.36 19.62
CA ARG A 22 -27.97 -17.29 19.72
C ARG A 22 -27.35 -15.89 19.87
N ILE A 23 -26.04 -15.76 19.93
CA ILE A 23 -25.36 -14.48 20.18
C ILE A 23 -25.77 -13.37 19.19
N GLU A 24 -26.08 -13.72 17.95
CA GLU A 24 -26.51 -12.77 16.91
C GLU A 24 -27.94 -12.27 17.08
N GLU A 25 -28.77 -12.97 17.94
CA GLU A 25 -30.11 -12.54 18.24
C GLU A 25 -30.16 -11.43 19.30
N TYR A 26 -29.04 -11.23 20.04
CA TYR A 26 -28.99 -10.30 21.16
C TYR A 26 -28.25 -9.03 20.77
N ALA A 27 -28.91 -7.87 20.84
CA ALA A 27 -28.29 -6.57 20.61
C ALA A 27 -27.94 -5.85 21.93
N VAL A 28 -28.53 -6.24 23.05
CA VAL A 28 -28.36 -5.56 24.34
C VAL A 28 -28.18 -6.60 25.45
N TYR A 29 -27.14 -6.38 26.25
CA TYR A 29 -26.82 -7.18 27.44
C TYR A 29 -26.82 -6.25 28.65
N ALA A 30 -27.76 -6.48 29.61
CA ALA A 30 -27.92 -5.63 30.77
C ALA A 30 -27.46 -6.34 32.06
N ARG A 31 -26.82 -5.60 32.96
CA ARG A 31 -26.39 -6.08 34.29
C ARG A 31 -25.47 -7.31 34.21
N VAL A 32 -24.56 -7.30 33.25
CA VAL A 32 -23.60 -8.40 33.00
C VAL A 32 -22.46 -8.35 34.01
N GLN A 33 -22.12 -9.49 34.59
CA GLN A 33 -20.94 -9.63 35.44
C GLN A 33 -19.66 -9.66 34.58
N PRO A 34 -18.47 -9.39 35.13
CA PRO A 34 -17.22 -9.39 34.38
C PRO A 34 -16.96 -10.67 33.58
N GLU A 35 -17.25 -11.83 34.18
CA GLU A 35 -17.13 -13.13 33.54
C GLU A 35 -18.05 -13.31 32.34
N HIS A 36 -19.25 -12.78 32.41
CA HIS A 36 -20.19 -12.82 31.27
C HIS A 36 -19.76 -11.92 30.14
N LYS A 37 -19.11 -10.78 30.43
CA LYS A 37 -18.54 -9.91 29.38
C LYS A 37 -17.48 -10.66 28.58
N VAL A 38 -16.62 -11.40 29.25
CA VAL A 38 -15.61 -12.26 28.60
C VAL A 38 -16.26 -13.32 27.72
N ARG A 39 -17.30 -14.04 28.26
CA ARG A 39 -18.01 -15.05 27.48
C ARG A 39 -18.69 -14.48 26.21
N ILE A 40 -19.26 -13.27 26.30
CA ILE A 40 -19.87 -12.57 25.15
C ILE A 40 -18.81 -12.25 24.10
N VAL A 41 -17.66 -11.70 24.51
CA VAL A 41 -16.53 -11.42 23.61
C VAL A 41 -16.06 -12.70 22.91
N ASP A 42 -15.86 -13.78 23.68
CA ASP A 42 -15.42 -15.06 23.14
C ASP A 42 -16.45 -15.67 22.17
N ALA A 43 -17.75 -15.56 22.45
CA ALA A 43 -18.80 -16.03 21.57
C ALA A 43 -18.78 -15.32 20.20
N TRP A 44 -18.62 -14.01 20.19
CA TRP A 44 -18.47 -13.25 18.96
C TRP A 44 -17.18 -13.61 18.20
N LYS A 45 -16.06 -13.82 18.90
CA LYS A 45 -14.78 -14.27 18.30
C LYS A 45 -14.92 -15.67 17.69
N ARG A 46 -15.61 -16.61 18.35
CA ARG A 46 -15.90 -17.94 17.78
C ARG A 46 -16.75 -17.90 16.52
N LYS A 47 -17.58 -16.85 16.34
CA LYS A 47 -18.30 -16.54 15.09
C LYS A 47 -17.41 -15.92 14.00
N GLY A 48 -16.10 -15.77 14.25
CA GLY A 48 -15.18 -15.13 13.30
C GLY A 48 -15.34 -13.62 13.19
N ARG A 49 -15.97 -12.96 14.20
CA ARG A 49 -16.10 -11.50 14.25
C ARG A 49 -14.91 -10.88 14.96
N ILE A 50 -14.40 -9.79 14.43
CA ILE A 50 -13.43 -8.93 15.12
C ILE A 50 -14.21 -8.13 16.17
N THR A 51 -13.81 -8.28 17.43
CA THR A 51 -14.49 -7.66 18.55
C THR A 51 -13.72 -6.49 19.11
N ALA A 52 -14.40 -5.38 19.37
CA ALA A 52 -13.89 -4.27 20.16
C ALA A 52 -14.65 -4.20 21.48
N MET A 53 -13.94 -4.08 22.58
CA MET A 53 -14.53 -3.96 23.92
C MET A 53 -14.09 -2.66 24.58
N THR A 54 -15.09 -1.85 24.98
CA THR A 54 -14.84 -0.62 25.73
C THR A 54 -15.17 -0.81 27.20
N GLY A 55 -14.45 -0.13 28.09
CA GLY A 55 -14.75 -0.10 29.52
C GLY A 55 -13.97 0.96 30.25
N ASP A 56 -14.48 1.32 31.42
CA ASP A 56 -13.95 2.35 32.31
C ASP A 56 -13.54 1.82 33.68
N GLY A 57 -14.06 0.66 34.09
CA GLY A 57 -13.84 0.08 35.41
C GLY A 57 -12.88 -1.08 35.45
N VAL A 58 -12.30 -1.35 36.64
CA VAL A 58 -11.42 -2.50 36.87
C VAL A 58 -12.09 -3.83 36.46
N ASN A 59 -13.38 -3.93 36.61
CA ASN A 59 -14.19 -5.09 36.25
C ASN A 59 -14.24 -5.36 34.74
N ASP A 60 -13.91 -4.37 33.92
CA ASP A 60 -13.90 -4.47 32.47
C ASP A 60 -12.55 -4.97 31.92
N ALA A 61 -11.49 -4.84 32.71
CA ALA A 61 -10.13 -5.17 32.31
C ALA A 61 -9.98 -6.60 31.71
N PRO A 62 -10.60 -7.67 32.25
CA PRO A 62 -10.52 -8.99 31.64
C PRO A 62 -11.15 -9.07 30.25
N SER A 63 -12.30 -8.43 30.04
CA SER A 63 -13.01 -8.42 28.76
C SER A 63 -12.33 -7.50 27.74
N ILE A 64 -11.77 -6.37 28.18
CA ILE A 64 -10.94 -5.48 27.35
C ILE A 64 -9.73 -6.24 26.82
N LYS A 65 -9.00 -6.92 27.71
CA LYS A 65 -7.82 -7.73 27.31
C LYS A 65 -8.18 -8.93 26.42
N ARG A 66 -9.40 -9.44 26.51
CA ARG A 66 -9.86 -10.61 25.73
C ARG A 66 -10.30 -10.25 24.33
N ALA A 67 -10.78 -9.03 24.11
CA ALA A 67 -11.19 -8.53 22.81
C ALA A 67 -10.03 -8.51 21.80
N ASP A 68 -10.34 -8.39 20.52
CA ASP A 68 -9.35 -8.19 19.49
C ASP A 68 -8.79 -6.75 19.52
N ILE A 69 -9.62 -5.81 19.98
CA ILE A 69 -9.24 -4.41 20.25
C ILE A 69 -9.84 -4.02 21.59
N GLY A 70 -9.01 -3.91 22.61
CA GLY A 70 -9.37 -3.39 23.93
C GLY A 70 -9.32 -1.86 23.94
N ILE A 71 -10.40 -1.21 24.42
CA ILE A 71 -10.50 0.24 24.44
C ILE A 71 -10.77 0.72 25.86
N GLY A 72 -9.84 1.50 26.42
CA GLY A 72 -9.98 2.15 27.73
C GLY A 72 -10.47 3.60 27.59
N MET A 73 -11.29 4.04 28.54
CA MET A 73 -11.68 5.44 28.62
C MET A 73 -10.51 6.28 29.22
N GLY A 74 -10.22 7.42 28.64
CA GLY A 74 -9.08 8.25 29.01
C GLY A 74 -9.37 9.19 30.18
N ILE A 75 -10.60 9.71 30.29
CA ILE A 75 -11.03 10.62 31.34
C ILE A 75 -11.61 9.82 32.51
N THR A 76 -12.63 8.99 32.25
CA THR A 76 -13.37 8.22 33.30
C THR A 76 -12.71 6.88 33.61
N GLY A 77 -11.84 6.37 32.74
CA GLY A 77 -11.24 5.05 32.90
C GLY A 77 -10.18 4.99 34.01
N THR A 78 -10.14 3.85 34.69
CA THR A 78 -9.11 3.54 35.69
C THR A 78 -7.76 3.27 35.03
N ASP A 79 -6.66 3.42 35.79
CA ASP A 79 -5.32 3.07 35.29
C ASP A 79 -5.22 1.59 34.88
N VAL A 80 -5.99 0.73 35.56
CA VAL A 80 -6.04 -0.70 35.22
C VAL A 80 -6.60 -0.90 33.81
N THR A 81 -7.69 -0.25 33.45
CA THR A 81 -8.28 -0.33 32.09
C THR A 81 -7.37 0.27 31.03
N LYS A 82 -6.75 1.42 31.32
CA LYS A 82 -5.80 2.08 30.41
C LYS A 82 -4.57 1.21 30.13
N ASN A 83 -4.06 0.51 31.15
CA ASN A 83 -2.86 -0.31 31.02
C ASN A 83 -3.10 -1.64 30.25
N VAL A 84 -4.33 -2.15 30.23
CA VAL A 84 -4.68 -3.39 29.51
C VAL A 84 -5.27 -3.14 28.12
N ALA A 85 -5.64 -1.89 27.81
CA ALA A 85 -6.26 -1.51 26.55
C ALA A 85 -5.21 -1.34 25.44
N ASP A 86 -5.59 -1.71 24.22
CA ASP A 86 -4.81 -1.46 23.01
C ASP A 86 -4.92 0.01 22.56
N MET A 87 -6.03 0.65 22.90
CA MET A 87 -6.33 2.04 22.58
C MET A 87 -6.98 2.76 23.77
N VAL A 88 -6.59 4.02 24.01
CA VAL A 88 -7.20 4.86 25.04
C VAL A 88 -7.88 6.06 24.37
N LEU A 89 -9.18 6.24 24.65
CA LEU A 89 -9.97 7.38 24.16
C LEU A 89 -9.71 8.60 25.02
N ALA A 90 -8.92 9.56 24.54
CA ALA A 90 -8.56 10.75 25.29
C ALA A 90 -9.76 11.67 25.61
N ASP A 91 -10.83 11.60 24.83
CA ASP A 91 -12.04 12.41 24.93
C ASP A 91 -13.26 11.66 25.43
N ASP A 92 -13.12 10.37 25.77
CA ASP A 92 -14.20 9.45 26.14
C ASP A 92 -15.38 9.43 25.15
N ASN A 93 -15.14 9.87 23.92
CA ASN A 93 -16.17 9.99 22.91
C ASN A 93 -16.22 8.73 22.02
N PHE A 94 -17.34 8.03 22.04
CA PHE A 94 -17.55 6.82 21.25
C PHE A 94 -17.42 7.05 19.72
N ALA A 95 -17.73 8.27 19.24
CA ALA A 95 -17.55 8.63 17.83
C ALA A 95 -16.08 8.59 17.38
N THR A 96 -15.14 8.82 18.31
CA THR A 96 -13.70 8.75 18.05
C THR A 96 -13.25 7.34 17.69
N ILE A 97 -13.95 6.30 18.16
CA ILE A 97 -13.71 4.90 17.74
C ILE A 97 -13.93 4.74 16.24
N ILE A 98 -14.99 5.34 15.71
CA ILE A 98 -15.29 5.28 14.26
C ILE A 98 -14.19 5.97 13.45
N ALA A 99 -13.72 7.12 13.91
CA ALA A 99 -12.60 7.83 13.30
C ALA A 99 -11.30 7.01 13.36
N ALA A 100 -11.05 6.32 14.47
CA ALA A 100 -9.90 5.43 14.63
C ALA A 100 -9.98 4.21 13.68
N VAL A 101 -11.17 3.64 13.46
CA VAL A 101 -11.37 2.55 12.48
C VAL A 101 -11.10 3.06 11.05
N GLU A 102 -11.57 4.25 10.71
CA GLU A 102 -11.32 4.86 9.40
C GLU A 102 -9.82 5.08 9.19
N GLU A 103 -9.15 5.63 10.19
CA GLU A 103 -7.71 5.88 10.15
C GLU A 103 -6.90 4.58 10.06
N GLY A 104 -7.25 3.56 10.84
CA GLY A 104 -6.62 2.24 10.76
C GLY A 104 -6.76 1.60 9.37
N ARG A 105 -7.92 1.72 8.74
CA ARG A 105 -8.14 1.25 7.36
C ARG A 105 -7.29 2.04 6.37
N ARG A 106 -7.19 3.37 6.53
CA ARG A 106 -6.34 4.23 5.71
C ARG A 106 -4.87 3.83 5.82
N ILE A 107 -4.36 3.67 7.03
CA ILE A 107 -2.98 3.26 7.28
C ILE A 107 -2.68 1.93 6.62
N TYR A 108 -3.55 0.95 6.79
CA TYR A 108 -3.38 -0.37 6.18
C TYR A 108 -3.38 -0.31 4.64
N ASP A 109 -4.30 0.45 4.04
CA ASP A 109 -4.34 0.65 2.59
C ASP A 109 -3.05 1.31 2.09
N ASN A 110 -2.53 2.30 2.81
CA ASN A 110 -1.30 3.00 2.43
C ASN A 110 -0.07 2.10 2.58
N ILE A 111 0.00 1.27 3.63
CA ILE A 111 1.05 0.25 3.76
C ILE A 111 1.02 -0.70 2.56
N ARG A 112 -0.16 -1.18 2.15
CA ARG A 112 -0.28 -2.05 0.98
C ARG A 112 0.15 -1.37 -0.32
N LYS A 113 -0.16 -0.08 -0.50
CA LYS A 113 0.29 0.72 -1.66
C LYS A 113 1.81 0.83 -1.70
N ALA A 114 2.44 1.14 -0.56
CA ALA A 114 3.89 1.25 -0.45
C ALA A 114 4.57 -0.11 -0.71
N ILE A 115 4.06 -1.20 -0.12
CA ILE A 115 4.58 -2.55 -0.35
C ILE A 115 4.45 -2.95 -1.82
N GLN A 116 3.30 -2.71 -2.44
CA GLN A 116 3.10 -3.01 -3.87
C GLN A 116 4.08 -2.23 -4.74
N PHE A 117 4.28 -0.95 -4.45
CA PHE A 117 5.22 -0.08 -5.15
C PHE A 117 6.64 -0.64 -5.05
N LEU A 118 7.16 -0.84 -3.83
CA LEU A 118 8.51 -1.33 -3.59
C LEU A 118 8.76 -2.74 -4.18
N LEU A 119 7.79 -3.64 -4.07
CA LEU A 119 7.93 -4.98 -4.66
C LEU A 119 7.94 -4.96 -6.19
N ALA A 120 7.15 -4.07 -6.81
CA ALA A 120 7.13 -3.95 -8.26
C ALA A 120 8.44 -3.34 -8.79
N SER A 121 8.99 -2.33 -8.08
CA SER A 121 10.28 -1.71 -8.37
C SER A 121 11.42 -2.73 -8.28
N ASN A 122 11.58 -3.39 -7.13
CA ASN A 122 12.61 -4.41 -6.94
C ASN A 122 12.49 -5.57 -7.96
N LEU A 123 11.27 -5.97 -8.30
CA LEU A 123 11.07 -6.98 -9.33
C LEU A 123 11.56 -6.49 -10.70
N ALA A 124 11.32 -5.22 -11.04
CA ALA A 124 11.78 -4.62 -12.29
C ALA A 124 13.30 -4.55 -12.36
N GLU A 125 13.95 -4.17 -11.27
CA GLU A 125 15.42 -4.16 -11.17
C GLU A 125 15.99 -5.57 -11.44
N VAL A 126 15.49 -6.57 -10.70
CA VAL A 126 15.94 -7.96 -10.82
C VAL A 126 15.72 -8.50 -12.24
N LEU A 127 14.52 -8.29 -12.80
CA LEU A 127 14.21 -8.76 -14.15
C LEU A 127 15.04 -8.06 -15.23
N SER A 128 15.28 -6.75 -15.09
CA SER A 128 16.11 -5.98 -16.05
C SER A 128 17.53 -6.49 -16.07
N ILE A 129 18.15 -6.69 -14.90
CA ILE A 129 19.51 -7.24 -14.79
C ILE A 129 19.54 -8.68 -15.31
N PHE A 130 18.56 -9.51 -14.96
CA PHE A 130 18.49 -10.89 -15.41
C PHE A 130 18.38 -10.98 -16.92
N CYS A 131 17.48 -10.22 -17.55
CA CYS A 131 17.34 -10.17 -19.00
C CYS A 131 18.62 -9.69 -19.69
N ALA A 132 19.21 -8.59 -19.21
CA ALA A 132 20.46 -8.05 -19.77
C ALA A 132 21.62 -9.04 -19.66
N THR A 133 21.75 -9.73 -18.52
CA THR A 133 22.78 -10.77 -18.31
C THR A 133 22.60 -11.95 -19.29
N LEU A 134 21.36 -12.43 -19.49
CA LEU A 134 21.08 -13.48 -20.48
C LEU A 134 21.39 -13.05 -21.92
N MET A 135 21.20 -11.76 -22.22
CA MET A 135 21.47 -11.19 -23.53
C MET A 135 22.94 -10.75 -23.71
N GLY A 136 23.78 -10.86 -22.67
CA GLY A 136 25.22 -10.65 -22.72
C GLY A 136 25.67 -9.19 -22.64
N PHE A 137 24.91 -8.34 -21.92
CA PHE A 137 25.31 -6.93 -21.65
C PHE A 137 25.01 -6.49 -20.23
N THR A 138 25.59 -5.37 -19.81
CA THR A 138 25.34 -4.72 -18.50
C THR A 138 24.39 -3.56 -18.70
N ILE A 139 23.21 -3.62 -18.08
CA ILE A 139 22.20 -2.56 -18.19
C ILE A 139 22.32 -1.51 -17.07
N LEU A 140 22.70 -1.94 -15.87
CA LEU A 140 22.85 -1.10 -14.68
C LEU A 140 24.03 -1.60 -13.84
N ASN A 141 24.77 -0.67 -13.26
CA ASN A 141 25.82 -0.96 -12.29
C ASN A 141 25.22 -1.03 -10.85
N PRO A 142 25.88 -1.69 -9.89
CA PRO A 142 25.40 -1.76 -8.51
C PRO A 142 25.15 -0.40 -7.86
N VAL A 143 25.94 0.62 -8.20
CA VAL A 143 25.76 1.98 -7.68
C VAL A 143 24.45 2.61 -8.16
N HIS A 144 23.99 2.27 -9.37
CA HIS A 144 22.72 2.74 -9.91
C HIS A 144 21.54 2.17 -9.10
N LEU A 145 21.58 0.88 -8.76
CA LEU A 145 20.56 0.24 -7.93
C LEU A 145 20.50 0.85 -6.53
N LEU A 146 21.66 1.14 -5.93
CA LEU A 146 21.71 1.83 -4.63
C LEU A 146 21.05 3.22 -4.72
N TRP A 147 21.27 3.95 -5.80
CA TRP A 147 20.63 5.23 -6.03
C TRP A 147 19.12 5.11 -6.17
N ILE A 148 18.67 4.19 -7.01
CA ILE A 148 17.25 3.93 -7.26
C ILE A 148 16.55 3.61 -5.93
N ASN A 149 17.03 2.62 -5.21
CA ASN A 149 16.44 2.18 -3.94
C ASN A 149 16.44 3.27 -2.87
N LEU A 150 17.48 4.12 -2.81
CA LEU A 150 17.60 5.15 -1.79
C LEU A 150 16.82 6.43 -2.14
N VAL A 151 16.84 6.85 -3.39
CA VAL A 151 16.31 8.15 -3.82
C VAL A 151 14.94 8.01 -4.49
N THR A 152 14.82 7.14 -5.51
CA THR A 152 13.61 7.08 -6.31
C THR A 152 12.53 6.16 -5.70
N ASP A 153 12.90 5.25 -4.81
CA ASP A 153 11.95 4.39 -4.10
C ASP A 153 11.55 4.94 -2.74
N CYS A 154 12.51 5.32 -1.89
CA CYS A 154 12.20 5.71 -0.51
C CYS A 154 11.30 6.94 -0.43
N PHE A 155 11.58 8.01 -1.18
CA PHE A 155 10.77 9.23 -1.09
C PHE A 155 9.32 9.04 -1.53
N PRO A 156 9.03 8.40 -2.69
CA PRO A 156 7.65 8.09 -3.05
C PRO A 156 6.96 7.11 -2.10
N ALA A 157 7.65 6.09 -1.59
CA ALA A 157 7.07 5.14 -0.63
C ALA A 157 6.62 5.85 0.66
N LEU A 158 7.45 6.75 1.21
CA LEU A 158 7.08 7.56 2.37
C LEU A 158 5.89 8.47 2.06
N ALA A 159 5.88 9.10 0.88
CA ALA A 159 4.79 9.97 0.47
C ALA A 159 3.47 9.22 0.26
N LEU A 160 3.50 7.96 -0.20
CA LEU A 160 2.33 7.08 -0.30
C LEU A 160 1.77 6.73 1.09
N GLY A 161 2.61 6.64 2.12
CA GLY A 161 2.18 6.48 3.51
C GLY A 161 1.30 7.62 4.02
N LEU A 162 1.42 8.81 3.43
CA LEU A 162 0.65 10.00 3.77
C LEU A 162 -0.60 10.20 2.89
N GLU A 163 -0.95 9.26 2.02
CA GLU A 163 -2.12 9.37 1.13
C GLU A 163 -3.41 9.44 1.96
N LYS A 164 -4.36 10.25 1.48
CA LYS A 164 -5.67 10.42 2.13
C LYS A 164 -6.52 9.15 1.98
N ALA A 165 -7.46 8.96 2.92
CA ALA A 165 -8.45 7.90 2.83
C ALA A 165 -9.26 7.98 1.52
N GLU A 166 -9.52 6.85 0.91
CA GLU A 166 -10.45 6.79 -0.23
C GLU A 166 -11.89 6.98 0.28
N SER A 167 -12.72 7.67 -0.49
CA SER A 167 -14.08 8.09 -0.08
C SER A 167 -15.04 6.93 0.23
N ASP A 168 -14.69 5.71 -0.15
CA ASP A 168 -15.48 4.49 0.08
C ASP A 168 -14.94 3.62 1.22
N ILE A 169 -13.88 4.04 1.90
CA ILE A 169 -13.11 3.21 2.84
C ILE A 169 -14.00 2.61 3.95
N MET A 170 -14.96 3.39 4.47
CA MET A 170 -15.90 2.94 5.50
C MET A 170 -17.09 2.14 4.95
N ARG A 171 -17.31 2.14 3.62
CA ARG A 171 -18.34 1.34 2.96
C ARG A 171 -17.86 -0.03 2.54
N ARG A 172 -16.55 -0.26 2.54
CA ARG A 172 -15.96 -1.56 2.23
C ARG A 172 -16.25 -2.55 3.35
N ARG A 173 -16.47 -3.82 2.97
CA ARG A 173 -16.56 -4.89 3.95
C ARG A 173 -15.28 -4.98 4.78
N PRO A 174 -15.37 -5.37 6.05
CA PRO A 174 -14.20 -5.69 6.84
C PRO A 174 -13.33 -6.73 6.10
N ARG A 175 -12.03 -6.61 6.27
CA ARG A 175 -11.06 -7.57 5.72
C ARG A 175 -11.16 -8.87 6.50
N ASP A 176 -11.00 -10.01 5.83
CA ASP A 176 -10.86 -11.29 6.50
C ASP A 176 -9.50 -11.30 7.25
N PRO A 177 -9.46 -11.69 8.53
CA PRO A 177 -8.22 -11.78 9.30
C PRO A 177 -7.19 -12.75 8.69
N SER A 178 -7.64 -13.74 7.93
CA SER A 178 -6.77 -14.70 7.23
C SER A 178 -6.15 -14.16 5.94
N ASP A 179 -6.65 -13.02 5.44
CA ASP A 179 -6.14 -12.40 4.22
C ASP A 179 -4.69 -11.90 4.41
N GLY A 180 -3.75 -12.49 3.69
CA GLY A 180 -2.38 -12.00 3.61
C GLY A 180 -2.26 -10.68 2.82
N ILE A 181 -1.06 -10.10 2.82
CA ILE A 181 -0.76 -8.84 2.10
C ILE A 181 -1.06 -8.96 0.60
N PHE A 182 -0.83 -10.12 0.00
CA PHE A 182 -1.07 -10.39 -1.42
C PHE A 182 -2.54 -10.65 -1.78
N ALA A 183 -3.45 -10.67 -0.81
CA ALA A 183 -4.87 -10.83 -1.06
C ALA A 183 -5.43 -9.72 -1.98
N GLY A 184 -6.53 -10.02 -2.68
CA GLY A 184 -7.16 -9.06 -3.59
C GLY A 184 -6.41 -8.81 -4.90
N GLY A 185 -5.47 -9.71 -5.28
CA GLY A 185 -4.76 -9.66 -6.56
C GLY A 185 -3.50 -8.80 -6.59
N LEU A 186 -2.98 -8.38 -5.44
CA LEU A 186 -1.77 -7.56 -5.35
C LEU A 186 -0.56 -8.26 -5.99
N GLY A 187 -0.42 -9.59 -5.83
CA GLY A 187 0.67 -10.34 -6.46
C GLY A 187 0.67 -10.25 -7.99
N PHE A 188 -0.51 -10.33 -8.63
CA PHE A 188 -0.63 -10.12 -10.06
C PHE A 188 -0.26 -8.67 -10.46
N ASP A 189 -0.70 -7.70 -9.64
CA ASP A 189 -0.39 -6.30 -9.90
C ASP A 189 1.12 -6.02 -9.82
N VAL A 190 1.81 -6.57 -8.83
CA VAL A 190 3.29 -6.50 -8.71
C VAL A 190 3.96 -7.12 -9.93
N LEU A 191 3.51 -8.30 -10.35
CA LEU A 191 4.12 -9.02 -11.48
C LEU A 191 4.03 -8.22 -12.78
N TYR A 192 2.82 -7.79 -13.19
CA TYR A 192 2.69 -7.08 -14.46
C TYR A 192 3.38 -5.71 -14.44
N GLN A 193 3.38 -5.04 -13.29
CA GLN A 193 4.02 -3.73 -13.12
C GLN A 193 5.55 -3.86 -13.21
N GLY A 194 6.15 -4.85 -12.53
CA GLY A 194 7.57 -5.14 -12.64
C GLY A 194 7.99 -5.48 -14.07
N VAL A 195 7.23 -6.35 -14.75
CA VAL A 195 7.49 -6.68 -16.16
C VAL A 195 7.36 -5.45 -17.07
N LEU A 196 6.37 -4.59 -16.84
CA LEU A 196 6.19 -3.37 -17.62
C LEU A 196 7.37 -2.41 -17.47
N VAL A 197 7.82 -2.14 -16.25
CA VAL A 197 8.99 -1.28 -16.00
C VAL A 197 10.24 -1.89 -16.62
N THR A 198 10.45 -3.21 -16.48
CA THR A 198 11.55 -3.94 -17.16
C THR A 198 11.53 -3.71 -18.67
N ALA A 199 10.36 -3.86 -19.29
CA ALA A 199 10.23 -3.69 -20.75
C ALA A 199 10.58 -2.25 -21.19
N LEU A 200 10.11 -1.24 -20.43
CA LEU A 200 10.42 0.17 -20.71
C LEU A 200 11.90 0.48 -20.53
N THR A 201 12.53 -0.09 -19.50
CA THR A 201 13.96 0.08 -19.20
C THR A 201 14.84 -0.57 -20.27
N LEU A 202 14.51 -1.80 -20.69
CA LEU A 202 15.21 -2.48 -21.80
C LEU A 202 15.02 -1.71 -23.12
N ALA A 203 13.81 -1.21 -23.39
CA ALA A 203 13.56 -0.38 -24.58
C ALA A 203 14.43 0.88 -24.58
N ALA A 204 14.56 1.56 -23.42
CA ALA A 204 15.41 2.72 -23.29
C ALA A 204 16.88 2.40 -23.55
N PHE A 205 17.35 1.26 -23.03
CA PHE A 205 18.73 0.79 -23.29
C PHE A 205 18.99 0.57 -24.78
N PHE A 206 18.12 -0.16 -25.47
CA PHE A 206 18.27 -0.43 -26.90
C PHE A 206 18.14 0.82 -27.78
N ILE A 207 17.30 1.77 -27.38
CA ILE A 207 17.20 3.06 -28.06
C ILE A 207 18.50 3.84 -27.85
N GLY A 208 19.07 3.85 -26.65
CA GLY A 208 20.37 4.49 -26.37
C GLY A 208 21.50 3.85 -27.17
N GLU A 209 21.53 2.52 -27.23
CA GLU A 209 22.50 1.78 -28.08
C GLU A 209 22.35 2.18 -29.56
N ARG A 210 21.12 2.33 -30.04
CA ARG A 210 20.83 2.81 -31.39
C ARG A 210 21.32 4.25 -31.63
N PHE A 211 21.19 5.12 -30.64
CA PHE A 211 21.73 6.49 -30.73
C PHE A 211 23.27 6.50 -30.77
N GLU A 212 23.93 5.66 -29.97
CA GLU A 212 25.35 5.58 -29.86
C GLU A 212 25.99 4.95 -31.12
N THR A 213 25.48 3.82 -31.61
CA THR A 213 26.09 3.00 -32.64
C THR A 213 25.50 3.21 -34.05
N GLY A 214 24.32 3.77 -34.14
CA GLY A 214 23.59 3.88 -35.40
C GLY A 214 22.86 2.60 -35.83
N HIS A 215 23.00 1.49 -35.10
CA HIS A 215 22.40 0.18 -35.42
C HIS A 215 21.60 -0.40 -34.29
N TRP A 216 20.74 -1.37 -34.57
CA TRP A 216 20.05 -2.15 -33.55
C TRP A 216 20.85 -3.43 -33.29
N ALA A 217 21.31 -3.59 -32.05
CA ALA A 217 21.85 -4.86 -31.56
C ALA A 217 21.03 -5.29 -30.33
N PHE A 218 20.77 -6.58 -30.20
CA PHE A 218 19.94 -7.12 -29.12
C PHE A 218 20.68 -8.16 -28.26
N MET A 219 21.87 -8.58 -28.67
CA MET A 219 22.66 -9.58 -27.95
C MET A 219 24.15 -9.28 -28.06
N ASN A 220 24.88 -9.67 -27.01
CA ASN A 220 26.34 -9.50 -26.92
C ASN A 220 26.82 -8.07 -27.23
N ILE A 221 26.08 -7.10 -26.70
CA ILE A 221 26.39 -5.69 -26.86
C ILE A 221 27.67 -5.39 -26.07
N ALA A 222 28.63 -4.79 -26.71
CA ALA A 222 29.79 -4.21 -26.01
C ALA A 222 29.29 -3.12 -25.04
N GLN A 223 30.14 -2.70 -24.13
CA GLN A 223 29.77 -1.66 -23.16
C GLN A 223 29.13 -0.45 -23.85
N CYS A 224 27.87 -0.18 -23.57
CA CYS A 224 27.08 0.92 -24.13
C CYS A 224 26.72 1.88 -22.98
N GLU A 225 27.50 2.96 -22.85
CA GLU A 225 27.35 3.91 -21.74
C GLU A 225 26.07 4.76 -21.91
N GLN A 226 25.77 5.14 -23.14
CA GLN A 226 24.58 5.93 -23.47
C GLN A 226 23.30 5.13 -23.22
N GLY A 227 23.28 3.86 -23.62
CA GLY A 227 22.19 2.93 -23.33
C GLY A 227 21.99 2.73 -21.83
N MET A 228 23.08 2.58 -21.06
CA MET A 228 23.05 2.44 -19.60
C MET A 228 22.49 3.70 -18.93
N THR A 229 22.93 4.90 -19.37
CA THR A 229 22.44 6.18 -18.82
C THR A 229 20.95 6.37 -19.10
N MET A 230 20.50 6.07 -20.32
CA MET A 230 19.08 6.13 -20.69
C MET A 230 18.24 5.11 -19.92
N ALA A 231 18.74 3.88 -19.70
CA ALA A 231 18.06 2.86 -18.92
C ALA A 231 17.91 3.29 -17.46
N PHE A 232 18.98 3.83 -16.86
CA PHE A 232 18.94 4.35 -15.49
C PHE A 232 17.93 5.49 -15.33
N LEU A 233 17.95 6.49 -16.22
CA LEU A 233 17.00 7.59 -16.21
C LEU A 233 15.56 7.10 -16.36
N THR A 234 15.34 6.18 -17.31
CA THR A 234 14.00 5.63 -17.57
C THR A 234 13.48 4.84 -16.40
N MET A 235 14.27 3.94 -15.80
CA MET A 235 13.86 3.17 -14.63
C MET A 235 13.55 4.07 -13.46
N SER A 236 14.46 4.99 -13.12
CA SER A 236 14.26 5.96 -12.04
C SER A 236 12.98 6.79 -12.20
N MET A 237 12.71 7.26 -13.42
CA MET A 237 11.50 8.05 -13.69
C MET A 237 10.25 7.19 -13.79
N CYS A 238 10.34 5.94 -14.27
CA CYS A 238 9.24 4.98 -14.23
C CYS A 238 8.73 4.78 -12.81
N GLU A 239 9.63 4.58 -11.84
CA GLU A 239 9.27 4.37 -10.44
C GLU A 239 8.56 5.60 -9.87
N ILE A 240 9.10 6.78 -10.11
CA ILE A 240 8.49 8.03 -9.67
C ILE A 240 7.10 8.21 -10.29
N PHE A 241 6.94 8.06 -11.60
CA PHE A 241 5.64 8.18 -12.26
C PHE A 241 4.69 7.05 -11.85
N HIS A 242 5.21 5.85 -11.62
CA HIS A 242 4.43 4.72 -11.15
C HIS A 242 3.88 4.94 -9.74
N SER A 243 4.61 5.64 -8.88
CA SER A 243 4.14 5.98 -7.53
C SER A 243 2.82 6.76 -7.55
N PHE A 244 2.60 7.60 -8.58
CA PHE A 244 1.29 8.25 -8.79
C PHE A 244 0.19 7.24 -9.10
N ASN A 245 0.48 6.18 -9.86
CA ASN A 245 -0.48 5.10 -10.09
C ASN A 245 -0.83 4.37 -8.79
N MET A 246 0.09 4.32 -7.82
CA MET A 246 -0.13 3.64 -6.53
C MET A 246 -1.01 4.43 -5.57
N ARG A 247 -1.34 5.69 -5.82
CA ARG A 247 -2.25 6.49 -4.98
C ARG A 247 -3.61 5.81 -4.77
N SER A 248 -4.07 5.03 -5.74
CA SER A 248 -5.20 4.11 -5.57
C SER A 248 -4.92 2.78 -6.25
N GLN A 249 -5.17 1.67 -5.57
CA GLN A 249 -4.95 0.34 -6.14
C GLN A 249 -5.91 0.03 -7.30
N ARG A 250 -7.16 0.44 -7.19
CA ARG A 250 -8.23 0.13 -8.17
C ARG A 250 -8.88 1.38 -8.76
N GLY A 251 -8.84 2.52 -8.09
CA GLY A 251 -9.38 3.79 -8.55
C GLY A 251 -8.58 4.39 -9.71
N SER A 252 -9.19 5.33 -10.43
CA SER A 252 -8.47 6.12 -11.44
C SER A 252 -7.77 7.31 -10.79
N VAL A 253 -6.46 7.37 -10.96
CA VAL A 253 -5.64 8.48 -10.45
C VAL A 253 -5.94 9.77 -11.18
N ILE A 254 -6.27 9.70 -12.48
CA ILE A 254 -6.66 10.85 -13.27
C ILE A 254 -7.96 11.47 -12.70
N LYS A 255 -8.97 10.64 -12.38
CA LYS A 255 -10.21 11.13 -11.76
C LYS A 255 -9.99 11.69 -10.37
N MET A 256 -9.08 11.13 -9.60
CA MET A 256 -8.71 11.65 -8.27
C MET A 256 -8.07 13.04 -8.38
N SER A 257 -7.13 13.22 -9.29
CA SER A 257 -6.48 14.51 -9.55
C SER A 257 -7.46 15.57 -10.00
N LEU A 258 -8.38 15.24 -10.93
CA LEU A 258 -9.43 16.15 -11.41
C LEU A 258 -10.42 16.56 -10.31
N ARG A 259 -10.60 15.74 -9.27
CA ARG A 259 -11.44 16.04 -8.10
C ARG A 259 -10.71 16.84 -7.00
N GLY A 260 -9.48 17.29 -7.27
CA GLY A 260 -8.70 18.08 -6.32
C GLY A 260 -8.05 17.26 -5.18
N SER A 261 -8.03 15.93 -5.28
CA SER A 261 -7.28 15.11 -4.32
C SER A 261 -5.81 15.10 -4.73
N HIS A 262 -5.01 15.96 -4.10
CA HIS A 262 -3.58 16.05 -4.36
C HIS A 262 -2.79 15.53 -3.15
N ASN A 263 -1.72 14.77 -3.43
CA ASN A 263 -0.71 14.39 -2.47
C ASN A 263 0.52 15.28 -2.70
N LEU A 264 0.58 16.40 -1.98
CA LEU A 264 1.69 17.36 -2.11
C LEU A 264 3.06 16.74 -1.76
N PRO A 265 3.20 15.91 -0.69
CA PRO A 265 4.44 15.18 -0.44
C PRO A 265 4.91 14.35 -1.63
N LEU A 266 4.00 13.70 -2.35
CA LEU A 266 4.36 12.89 -3.53
C LEU A 266 4.84 13.76 -4.68
N PHE A 267 4.22 14.93 -4.93
CA PHE A 267 4.73 15.90 -5.90
C PHE A 267 6.10 16.43 -5.50
N GLY A 268 6.32 16.73 -4.21
CA GLY A 268 7.62 17.12 -3.69
C GLY A 268 8.68 16.03 -3.90
N ALA A 269 8.35 14.78 -3.61
CA ALA A 269 9.22 13.63 -3.86
C ALA A 269 9.58 13.51 -5.36
N MET A 270 8.59 13.67 -6.26
CA MET A 270 8.82 13.66 -7.71
C MET A 270 9.82 14.74 -8.14
N VAL A 271 9.60 15.98 -7.73
CA VAL A 271 10.50 17.09 -8.10
C VAL A 271 11.89 16.88 -7.54
N ALA A 272 12.00 16.50 -6.26
CA ALA A 272 13.28 16.23 -5.62
C ALA A 272 14.04 15.09 -6.32
N SER A 273 13.39 13.96 -6.58
CA SER A 273 14.01 12.83 -7.28
C SER A 273 14.40 13.17 -8.71
N LEU A 274 13.57 13.93 -9.45
CA LEU A 274 13.90 14.39 -10.80
C LEU A 274 15.15 15.29 -10.79
N VAL A 275 15.20 16.28 -9.90
CA VAL A 275 16.35 17.19 -9.78
C VAL A 275 17.61 16.42 -9.39
N LEU A 276 17.52 15.53 -8.40
CA LEU A 276 18.67 14.75 -7.93
C LEU A 276 19.16 13.79 -9.01
N THR A 277 18.26 13.07 -9.69
CA THR A 277 18.65 12.14 -10.77
C THR A 277 19.25 12.88 -11.97
N THR A 278 18.68 14.03 -12.34
CA THR A 278 19.27 14.88 -13.38
C THR A 278 20.66 15.37 -12.98
N ALA A 279 20.83 15.82 -11.74
CA ALA A 279 22.12 16.29 -11.23
C ALA A 279 23.21 15.21 -11.28
N VAL A 280 22.85 13.95 -10.99
CA VAL A 280 23.81 12.82 -11.06
C VAL A 280 24.22 12.51 -12.50
N ILE A 281 23.33 12.71 -13.46
CA ILE A 281 23.63 12.47 -14.88
C ILE A 281 24.42 13.65 -15.50
N GLU A 282 24.07 14.90 -15.14
CA GLU A 282 24.56 16.10 -15.82
C GLU A 282 25.79 16.73 -15.16
N ILE A 283 26.02 16.55 -13.85
CA ILE A 283 27.18 17.10 -13.17
C ILE A 283 28.40 16.20 -13.42
N PRO A 284 29.47 16.67 -14.11
CA PRO A 284 30.55 15.81 -14.58
C PRO A 284 31.25 14.99 -13.50
N PHE A 285 31.42 15.55 -12.31
CA PHE A 285 32.00 14.83 -11.17
C PHE A 285 31.12 13.66 -10.71
N LEU A 286 29.80 13.86 -10.64
CA LEU A 286 28.85 12.83 -10.24
C LEU A 286 28.68 11.81 -11.37
N ALA A 287 28.49 12.25 -12.60
CA ALA A 287 28.38 11.39 -13.78
C ALA A 287 29.55 10.41 -13.88
N ASN A 288 30.78 10.90 -13.74
CA ASN A 288 31.97 10.06 -13.74
C ASN A 288 31.98 9.05 -12.56
N ALA A 289 31.58 9.47 -11.38
CA ALA A 289 31.53 8.58 -10.20
C ALA A 289 30.50 7.44 -10.36
N PHE A 290 29.43 7.70 -11.12
CA PHE A 290 28.39 6.71 -11.42
C PHE A 290 28.63 5.96 -12.73
N GLY A 291 29.62 6.38 -13.55
CA GLY A 291 29.88 5.79 -14.86
C GLY A 291 28.84 6.14 -15.92
N PHE A 292 28.30 7.36 -15.84
CA PHE A 292 27.34 7.88 -16.82
C PHE A 292 28.06 8.70 -17.90
N THR A 293 27.51 8.63 -19.09
CA THR A 293 27.87 9.50 -20.21
C THR A 293 26.81 10.59 -20.37
N PRO A 294 27.21 11.85 -20.64
CA PRO A 294 26.24 12.91 -20.92
C PRO A 294 25.33 12.53 -22.08
N ILE A 295 24.02 12.70 -21.89
CA ILE A 295 23.02 12.43 -22.92
C ILE A 295 22.44 13.74 -23.45
N GLY A 296 22.11 13.77 -24.74
CA GLY A 296 21.49 14.93 -25.35
C GLY A 296 20.01 15.08 -25.01
N PHE A 297 19.45 16.21 -25.46
CA PHE A 297 18.03 16.51 -25.22
C PHE A 297 17.09 15.43 -25.79
N ALA A 298 17.41 14.85 -26.94
CA ALA A 298 16.58 13.86 -27.59
C ALA A 298 16.51 12.55 -26.79
N GLU A 299 17.66 12.10 -26.28
CA GLU A 299 17.79 10.91 -25.43
C GLU A 299 17.08 11.12 -24.09
N TYR A 300 17.29 12.29 -23.47
CA TYR A 300 16.64 12.66 -22.22
C TYR A 300 15.10 12.71 -22.38
N ALA A 301 14.61 13.39 -23.41
CA ALA A 301 13.17 13.47 -23.69
C ALA A 301 12.56 12.10 -24.03
N THR A 302 13.27 11.23 -24.74
CA THR A 302 12.86 9.87 -25.04
C THR A 302 12.74 9.03 -23.78
N SER A 303 13.73 9.11 -22.89
CA SER A 303 13.71 8.40 -21.60
C SER A 303 12.54 8.85 -20.72
N LEU A 304 12.28 10.15 -20.63
CA LEU A 304 11.12 10.69 -19.92
C LEU A 304 9.78 10.27 -20.55
N ALA A 305 9.69 10.27 -21.88
CA ALA A 305 8.47 9.86 -22.58
C ALA A 305 8.14 8.39 -22.35
N LEU A 306 9.16 7.52 -22.40
CA LEU A 306 9.03 6.10 -22.06
C LEU A 306 8.57 5.94 -20.61
N ALA A 307 9.22 6.60 -19.67
CA ALA A 307 8.86 6.54 -18.27
C ALA A 307 7.43 7.05 -18.02
N PHE A 308 7.03 8.15 -18.63
CA PHE A 308 5.69 8.72 -18.46
C PHE A 308 4.59 7.78 -19.01
N SER A 309 4.91 6.96 -20.02
CA SER A 309 3.95 6.02 -20.62
C SER A 309 3.39 5.00 -19.62
N ILE A 310 4.08 4.78 -18.48
CA ILE A 310 3.59 3.88 -17.42
C ILE A 310 2.25 4.35 -16.83
N ILE A 311 1.99 5.66 -16.79
CA ILE A 311 0.75 6.19 -16.22
C ILE A 311 -0.46 5.76 -17.07
N PRO A 312 -0.57 6.08 -18.36
CA PRO A 312 -1.71 5.66 -19.16
C PRO A 312 -1.83 4.15 -19.31
N ILE A 313 -0.72 3.40 -19.41
CA ILE A 313 -0.77 1.95 -19.53
C ILE A 313 -1.41 1.33 -18.28
N VAL A 314 -0.96 1.70 -17.09
CA VAL A 314 -1.53 1.18 -15.83
C VAL A 314 -2.97 1.64 -15.63
N GLU A 315 -3.35 2.86 -16.03
CA GLU A 315 -4.74 3.34 -15.98
C GLU A 315 -5.67 2.51 -16.88
N ILE A 316 -5.22 2.11 -18.07
CA ILE A 316 -5.97 1.22 -18.97
C ILE A 316 -6.17 -0.14 -18.31
N ILE A 317 -5.12 -0.73 -17.74
CA ILE A 317 -5.19 -2.03 -17.06
C ILE A 317 -6.18 -1.94 -15.88
N LYS A 318 -6.10 -0.92 -15.04
CA LYS A 318 -7.05 -0.69 -13.96
C LYS A 318 -8.49 -0.50 -14.46
N ALA A 319 -8.69 0.15 -15.61
CA ALA A 319 -10.01 0.29 -16.21
C ALA A 319 -10.60 -1.07 -16.62
N VAL A 320 -9.79 -1.93 -17.23
CA VAL A 320 -10.17 -3.32 -17.57
C VAL A 320 -10.50 -4.12 -16.32
N GLN A 321 -9.66 -4.04 -15.28
CA GLN A 321 -9.90 -4.72 -14.00
C GLN A 321 -11.22 -4.29 -13.35
N ARG A 322 -11.51 -2.96 -13.34
CA ARG A 322 -12.79 -2.42 -12.84
C ARG A 322 -13.99 -2.93 -13.65
N ALA A 323 -13.88 -3.01 -14.97
CA ALA A 323 -14.94 -3.52 -15.83
C ALA A 323 -15.19 -5.02 -15.58
N ALA A 324 -14.13 -5.82 -15.43
CA ALA A 324 -14.22 -7.24 -15.11
C ALA A 324 -14.88 -7.48 -13.72
N ALA A 325 -14.49 -6.70 -12.71
CA ALA A 325 -15.07 -6.79 -11.37
C ALA A 325 -16.58 -6.45 -11.37
N LYS A 326 -17.01 -5.43 -12.12
CA LYS A 326 -18.43 -5.09 -12.25
C LYS A 326 -19.24 -6.21 -12.91
N ARG A 327 -18.70 -6.85 -13.95
CA ARG A 327 -19.36 -7.99 -14.62
C ARG A 327 -19.52 -9.20 -13.69
N LYS A 328 -18.53 -9.43 -12.81
CA LYS A 328 -18.60 -10.52 -11.82
C LYS A 328 -19.62 -10.26 -10.70
N ALA A 329 -19.81 -8.99 -10.32
CA ALA A 329 -20.79 -8.60 -9.31
C ALA A 329 -22.24 -8.56 -9.82
N SER A 330 -22.45 -8.51 -11.16
CA SER A 330 -23.78 -8.51 -11.80
C SER A 330 -24.26 -9.91 -12.21
N ARG A 331 -23.45 -10.94 -12.01
CA ARG A 331 -23.78 -12.37 -12.13
C ARG A 331 -23.99 -12.99 -10.76
#